data_c2b5e818af82b13d798df0e8ccb12a35
#
_entry.id   c2b5e818af82b13d798df0e8ccb12a35
#
_cell.length_a   1.000
_cell.length_b   1.000
_cell.length_c   1.000
_cell.angle_alpha   90.00
_cell.angle_beta   90.00
_cell.angle_gamma   90.00
#
_symmetry.space_group_name_H-M   'P 1'
#
loop_
_entity.id
_entity.type
_entity.pdbx_description
1 polymer ?
#
loop_
_entity_poly.entity_id
_entity_poly.type
_entity_poly.pdbx_seq_one_letter_code
_entity_poly.pdbx_strand_id
1 'polypeptide(L)'
;KPDMEACAKRWTELLLAAGADKAVVMQTEGNPVVYGEKMMGTDGVETHGSASLRDVPTVLVYSHYDVMPAEPLDLWKSRPFEPEIRDGRIWARGADDDKGQAMMQVKGFETALNLDLLKCNVKFIFEGEEEIGSPSLEAFCRTHKELLKADVILVSDTSMVSAETPSLTTGLRGLAYWEVEVTGPNRDLHSGHFGGAVANPINVLCKLMADITAADGRITIPGFYDDVEEVSPAEREMIAQIPFDEAKYKAAIGVDELFGEKGYSTLERNSCRPSFDICGIWGGYTEEGSKTVLPSKAYAKVSCRLVPHQDHEKISKLFEAYITRVAPAYVK
;
A
#
# COMPACT_ATOMS: atom_id res chain seq x y z
N LYS A 1 -17.70 12.65 6.47
CA LYS A 1 -17.24 13.00 7.83
C LYS A 1 -18.10 12.38 8.93
N PRO A 2 -19.47 12.43 8.93
CA PRO A 2 -20.29 11.78 9.97
C PRO A 2 -20.04 10.26 10.07
N ASP A 3 -19.87 9.57 8.96
CA ASP A 3 -19.63 8.12 8.93
C ASP A 3 -18.26 7.76 9.50
N MET A 4 -17.25 8.59 9.29
CA MET A 4 -15.92 8.42 9.88
C MET A 4 -15.98 8.55 11.41
N GLU A 5 -16.69 9.57 11.92
CA GLU A 5 -16.90 9.76 13.36
C GLU A 5 -17.69 8.59 13.98
N ALA A 6 -18.72 8.10 13.26
CA ALA A 6 -19.50 6.94 13.70
C ALA A 6 -18.64 5.66 13.72
N CYS A 7 -17.78 5.47 12.73
CA CYS A 7 -16.86 4.35 12.64
C CYS A 7 -15.83 4.40 13.79
N ALA A 8 -15.21 5.55 14.04
CA ALA A 8 -14.28 5.74 15.15
C ALA A 8 -14.93 5.43 16.51
N LYS A 9 -16.17 5.93 16.72
CA LYS A 9 -16.95 5.61 17.92
C LYS A 9 -17.21 4.12 18.04
N ARG A 10 -17.57 3.44 16.92
CA ARG A 10 -17.81 2.00 16.93
C ARG A 10 -16.57 1.20 17.30
N TRP A 11 -15.39 1.57 16.81
CA TRP A 11 -14.13 0.95 17.22
C TRP A 11 -13.84 1.13 18.71
N THR A 12 -14.13 2.31 19.27
CA THR A 12 -14.01 2.56 20.71
C THR A 12 -14.88 1.59 21.52
N GLU A 13 -16.14 1.41 21.11
CA GLU A 13 -17.07 0.47 21.76
C GLU A 13 -16.58 -0.99 21.66
N LEU A 14 -16.03 -1.39 20.50
CA LEU A 14 -15.51 -2.74 20.27
C LEU A 14 -14.28 -3.03 21.13
N LEU A 15 -13.35 -2.09 21.25
CA LEU A 15 -12.17 -2.22 22.11
C LEU A 15 -12.54 -2.37 23.57
N LEU A 16 -13.48 -1.55 24.07
CA LEU A 16 -13.99 -1.67 25.46
C LEU A 16 -14.69 -3.01 25.68
N ALA A 17 -15.51 -3.46 24.73
CA ALA A 17 -16.20 -4.74 24.82
C ALA A 17 -15.23 -5.94 24.78
N ALA A 18 -14.10 -5.80 24.10
CA ALA A 18 -13.03 -6.80 24.07
C ALA A 18 -12.16 -6.82 25.33
N GLY A 19 -12.36 -5.88 26.27
CA GLY A 19 -11.69 -5.84 27.57
C GLY A 19 -10.53 -4.84 27.68
N ALA A 20 -10.44 -3.86 26.79
CA ALA A 20 -9.53 -2.74 26.95
C ALA A 20 -9.91 -1.93 28.21
N ASP A 21 -8.92 -1.47 28.99
CA ASP A 21 -9.15 -0.64 30.17
C ASP A 21 -9.67 0.75 29.81
N LYS A 22 -9.25 1.22 28.63
CA LYS A 22 -9.61 2.51 28.09
C LYS A 22 -9.68 2.45 26.57
N ALA A 23 -10.66 3.11 25.99
CA ALA A 23 -10.70 3.43 24.57
C ALA A 23 -11.37 4.78 24.36
N VAL A 24 -10.78 5.63 23.53
CA VAL A 24 -11.22 7.01 23.28
C VAL A 24 -11.02 7.42 21.83
N VAL A 25 -11.90 8.30 21.36
CA VAL A 25 -11.72 9.00 20.08
C VAL A 25 -10.90 10.26 20.34
N MET A 26 -9.78 10.40 19.65
CA MET A 26 -8.88 11.55 19.74
C MET A 26 -8.95 12.36 18.45
N GLN A 27 -9.20 13.65 18.57
CA GLN A 27 -9.35 14.53 17.42
C GLN A 27 -8.01 14.85 16.77
N THR A 28 -7.99 14.97 15.44
CA THR A 28 -6.89 15.47 14.62
C THR A 28 -7.37 16.66 13.78
N GLU A 29 -6.52 17.22 12.94
CA GLU A 29 -6.94 18.21 11.94
C GLU A 29 -7.86 17.62 10.87
N GLY A 30 -7.76 16.33 10.63
CA GLY A 30 -8.56 15.57 9.66
C GLY A 30 -9.60 14.65 10.31
N ASN A 31 -9.51 13.34 10.01
CA ASN A 31 -10.34 12.32 10.64
C ASN A 31 -9.75 11.89 11.99
N PRO A 32 -10.58 11.57 12.98
CA PRO A 32 -10.10 11.25 14.32
C PRO A 32 -9.32 9.94 14.36
N VAL A 33 -8.43 9.82 15.34
CA VAL A 33 -7.75 8.59 15.70
C VAL A 33 -8.45 7.93 16.87
N VAL A 34 -8.62 6.61 16.84
CA VAL A 34 -9.07 5.81 17.97
C VAL A 34 -7.84 5.32 18.73
N TYR A 35 -7.79 5.61 20.02
CA TYR A 35 -6.78 5.07 20.92
C TYR A 35 -7.44 4.12 21.92
N GLY A 36 -6.84 2.95 22.14
CA GLY A 36 -7.23 1.99 23.16
C GLY A 36 -6.01 1.46 23.92
N GLU A 37 -6.22 0.98 25.15
CA GLU A 37 -5.15 0.37 25.93
C GLU A 37 -5.66 -0.69 26.91
N LYS A 38 -4.84 -1.71 27.11
CA LYS A 38 -4.89 -2.68 28.22
C LYS A 38 -3.53 -2.73 28.86
N MET A 39 -3.44 -2.27 30.11
CA MET A 39 -2.19 -2.31 30.87
C MET A 39 -2.24 -3.46 31.87
N MET A 40 -1.28 -4.36 31.74
CA MET A 40 -1.14 -5.46 32.68
C MET A 40 -0.62 -4.92 34.01
N GLY A 41 -1.44 -5.03 35.06
CA GLY A 41 -1.04 -4.65 36.41
C GLY A 41 0.13 -5.51 36.92
N THR A 42 0.86 -4.96 37.87
CA THR A 42 1.98 -5.69 38.51
C THR A 42 1.54 -6.79 39.48
N ASP A 43 0.24 -6.96 39.64
CA ASP A 43 -0.37 -7.78 40.70
C ASP A 43 -0.32 -9.30 40.45
N GLY A 44 0.32 -9.75 39.38
CA GLY A 44 0.38 -11.17 39.00
C GLY A 44 1.78 -11.71 38.70
N VAL A 45 2.81 -10.91 38.75
CA VAL A 45 4.18 -11.37 38.57
C VAL A 45 4.81 -11.65 39.92
N GLU A 46 4.80 -12.91 40.38
CA GLU A 46 5.68 -13.35 41.48
C GLU A 46 7.12 -13.12 41.05
N THR A 47 7.73 -12.02 41.49
CA THR A 47 9.14 -11.74 41.25
C THR A 47 9.98 -12.58 42.20
N HIS A 48 10.43 -13.74 41.78
CA HIS A 48 11.60 -14.36 42.36
C HIS A 48 12.85 -13.59 41.87
N GLY A 49 13.26 -12.57 42.66
CA GLY A 49 14.50 -11.81 42.50
C GLY A 49 14.37 -10.52 41.71
N SER A 50 14.60 -9.40 42.38
CA SER A 50 14.90 -8.01 41.96
C SER A 50 14.75 -7.58 40.46
N ALA A 51 13.68 -7.98 39.80
CA ALA A 51 13.29 -7.41 38.53
C ALA A 51 12.47 -6.13 38.79
N SER A 52 12.91 -5.02 38.21
CA SER A 52 12.24 -3.74 38.38
C SER A 52 10.89 -3.75 37.64
N LEU A 53 9.93 -2.97 38.15
CA LEU A 53 8.57 -2.74 37.62
C LEU A 53 8.48 -2.22 36.16
N ARG A 54 9.57 -2.36 35.38
CA ARG A 54 9.71 -1.82 34.00
C ARG A 54 9.60 -2.85 32.89
N ASP A 55 9.33 -4.12 33.19
CA ASP A 55 9.65 -5.20 32.23
C ASP A 55 8.45 -5.91 31.61
N VAL A 56 7.21 -5.36 31.71
CA VAL A 56 6.11 -5.89 30.92
C VAL A 56 6.16 -5.22 29.53
N PRO A 57 6.48 -5.98 28.45
CA PRO A 57 6.59 -5.41 27.13
C PRO A 57 5.25 -4.84 26.66
N THR A 58 5.32 -3.80 25.84
CA THR A 58 4.14 -3.12 25.29
C THR A 58 4.10 -3.31 23.78
N VAL A 59 2.99 -3.83 23.29
CA VAL A 59 2.69 -3.96 21.86
C VAL A 59 1.73 -2.83 21.47
N LEU A 60 2.05 -2.07 20.43
CA LEU A 60 1.17 -1.12 19.79
C LEU A 60 0.61 -1.74 18.52
N VAL A 61 -0.69 -1.96 18.49
CA VAL A 61 -1.42 -2.45 17.31
C VAL A 61 -1.86 -1.25 16.48
N TYR A 62 -1.45 -1.21 15.22
CA TYR A 62 -1.88 -0.20 14.25
C TYR A 62 -2.82 -0.80 13.23
N SER A 63 -3.85 -0.07 12.86
CA SER A 63 -4.77 -0.33 11.75
C SER A 63 -5.41 0.96 11.27
N HIS A 64 -6.13 0.91 10.14
CA HIS A 64 -6.94 2.03 9.67
C HIS A 64 -8.42 1.64 9.49
N TYR A 65 -9.30 2.65 9.49
CA TYR A 65 -10.74 2.42 9.36
C TYR A 65 -11.38 3.18 8.21
N ASP A 66 -10.63 4.03 7.49
CA ASP A 66 -11.06 4.59 6.22
C ASP A 66 -10.97 3.54 5.11
N VAL A 67 -11.38 3.88 3.93
CA VAL A 67 -11.43 2.97 2.78
C VAL A 67 -11.34 3.75 1.49
N MET A 68 -10.76 3.13 0.46
CA MET A 68 -10.75 3.66 -0.90
C MET A 68 -12.16 3.87 -1.45
N PRO A 69 -12.37 4.83 -2.38
CA PRO A 69 -13.59 4.95 -3.14
C PRO A 69 -14.02 3.62 -3.76
N ALA A 70 -15.33 3.39 -3.87
CA ALA A 70 -15.87 2.14 -4.38
C ALA A 70 -16.11 2.13 -5.91
N GLU A 71 -15.91 3.26 -6.57
CA GLU A 71 -16.09 3.40 -8.01
C GLU A 71 -15.07 2.56 -8.81
N PRO A 72 -15.46 2.01 -9.96
CA PRO A 72 -16.79 2.10 -10.60
C PRO A 72 -17.79 1.10 -10.00
N LEU A 73 -18.99 1.60 -9.63
CA LEU A 73 -19.99 0.81 -8.88
C LEU A 73 -20.61 -0.33 -9.68
N ASP A 74 -20.63 -0.25 -10.99
CA ASP A 74 -21.18 -1.25 -11.92
C ASP A 74 -20.35 -2.54 -12.00
N LEU A 75 -19.12 -2.52 -11.54
CA LEU A 75 -18.27 -3.71 -11.45
C LEU A 75 -18.51 -4.55 -10.19
N TRP A 76 -19.22 -4.01 -9.22
CA TRP A 76 -19.53 -4.73 -7.99
C TRP A 76 -20.69 -5.72 -8.19
N LYS A 77 -20.51 -6.95 -7.66
CA LYS A 77 -21.58 -7.98 -7.66
C LYS A 77 -22.59 -7.77 -6.54
N SER A 78 -22.28 -6.99 -5.54
CA SER A 78 -23.12 -6.56 -4.41
C SER A 78 -22.81 -5.10 -4.09
N ARG A 79 -23.66 -4.43 -3.34
CA ARG A 79 -23.38 -3.04 -2.94
C ARG A 79 -22.14 -2.97 -2.06
N PRO A 80 -21.16 -2.11 -2.38
CA PRO A 80 -19.85 -2.13 -1.73
C PRO A 80 -19.89 -1.85 -0.22
N PHE A 81 -20.88 -1.12 0.28
CA PHE A 81 -21.06 -0.80 1.70
C PHE A 81 -22.18 -1.59 2.39
N GLU A 82 -22.74 -2.60 1.74
CA GLU A 82 -23.69 -3.56 2.32
C GLU A 82 -23.02 -4.94 2.31
N PRO A 83 -22.41 -5.38 3.45
CA PRO A 83 -21.64 -6.62 3.49
C PRO A 83 -22.49 -7.84 3.13
N GLU A 84 -21.98 -8.68 2.26
CA GLU A 84 -22.61 -9.94 1.84
C GLU A 84 -21.66 -11.12 2.10
N ILE A 85 -22.21 -12.22 2.64
CA ILE A 85 -21.47 -13.47 2.78
C ILE A 85 -21.75 -14.35 1.55
N ARG A 86 -20.70 -14.61 0.77
CA ARG A 86 -20.71 -15.52 -0.39
C ARG A 86 -19.51 -16.43 -0.33
N ASP A 87 -19.72 -17.70 -0.63
CA ASP A 87 -18.65 -18.71 -0.71
C ASP A 87 -17.75 -18.74 0.54
N GLY A 88 -18.35 -18.54 1.73
CA GLY A 88 -17.63 -18.49 3.00
C GLY A 88 -16.76 -17.26 3.23
N ARG A 89 -16.94 -16.19 2.42
CA ARG A 89 -16.19 -14.92 2.51
C ARG A 89 -17.13 -13.74 2.69
N ILE A 90 -16.66 -12.71 3.39
CA ILE A 90 -17.34 -11.41 3.51
C ILE A 90 -16.89 -10.52 2.34
N TRP A 91 -17.85 -10.01 1.59
CA TRP A 91 -17.64 -9.15 0.45
C TRP A 91 -18.16 -7.75 0.75
N ALA A 92 -17.28 -6.79 0.91
CA ALA A 92 -17.60 -5.37 1.04
C ALA A 92 -16.34 -4.52 0.86
N ARG A 93 -16.49 -3.22 0.60
CA ARG A 93 -15.36 -2.30 0.63
C ARG A 93 -14.86 -2.18 2.09
N GLY A 94 -13.53 -2.33 2.29
CA GLY A 94 -12.90 -2.30 3.61
C GLY A 94 -13.02 -3.62 4.41
N ALA A 95 -13.54 -4.70 3.81
CA ALA A 95 -13.62 -6.01 4.49
C ALA A 95 -12.25 -6.69 4.62
N ASP A 96 -11.36 -6.46 3.65
CA ASP A 96 -10.00 -7.04 3.60
C ASP A 96 -8.90 -5.95 3.62
N ASP A 97 -9.30 -4.68 3.71
CA ASP A 97 -8.45 -3.50 3.75
C ASP A 97 -9.20 -2.38 4.46
N ASP A 98 -8.98 -2.14 5.77
CA ASP A 98 -8.21 -2.94 6.75
C ASP A 98 -9.10 -3.40 7.92
N LYS A 99 -10.46 -3.20 7.85
CA LYS A 99 -11.38 -3.49 8.97
C LYS A 99 -11.41 -4.96 9.37
N GLY A 100 -11.15 -5.88 8.43
CA GLY A 100 -11.06 -7.31 8.70
C GLY A 100 -9.86 -7.63 9.56
N GLN A 101 -8.69 -7.14 9.20
CA GLN A 101 -7.44 -7.31 9.92
C GLN A 101 -7.50 -6.60 11.29
N ALA A 102 -8.03 -5.38 11.35
CA ALA A 102 -8.28 -4.66 12.60
C ALA A 102 -9.17 -5.48 13.55
N MET A 103 -10.27 -6.06 13.03
CA MET A 103 -11.16 -6.91 13.82
C MET A 103 -10.48 -8.20 14.27
N MET A 104 -9.66 -8.80 13.43
CA MET A 104 -8.86 -9.99 13.77
C MET A 104 -7.94 -9.69 14.95
N GLN A 105 -7.26 -8.53 14.97
CA GLN A 105 -6.40 -8.11 16.08
C GLN A 105 -7.20 -7.89 17.37
N VAL A 106 -8.35 -7.23 17.29
CA VAL A 106 -9.25 -7.03 18.45
C VAL A 106 -9.73 -8.38 19.00
N LYS A 107 -10.10 -9.32 18.13
CA LYS A 107 -10.56 -10.66 18.56
C LYS A 107 -9.43 -11.53 19.07
N GLY A 108 -8.22 -11.41 18.51
CA GLY A 108 -7.02 -12.03 19.04
C GLY A 108 -6.69 -11.56 20.45
N PHE A 109 -6.73 -10.24 20.68
CA PHE A 109 -6.58 -9.63 21.99
C PHE A 109 -7.64 -10.12 22.99
N GLU A 110 -8.92 -10.04 22.64
CA GLU A 110 -10.03 -10.52 23.45
C GLU A 110 -9.86 -11.99 23.84
N THR A 111 -9.46 -12.83 22.90
CA THR A 111 -9.23 -14.25 23.12
C THR A 111 -8.05 -14.49 24.07
N ALA A 112 -6.93 -13.81 23.85
CA ALA A 112 -5.75 -13.94 24.70
C ALA A 112 -6.04 -13.48 26.14
N LEU A 113 -6.83 -12.41 26.30
CA LEU A 113 -7.23 -11.91 27.60
C LEU A 113 -8.16 -12.91 28.32
N ASN A 114 -9.19 -13.41 27.65
CA ASN A 114 -10.17 -14.34 28.21
C ASN A 114 -9.57 -15.71 28.58
N LEU A 115 -8.49 -16.10 27.92
CA LEU A 115 -7.77 -17.36 28.20
C LEU A 115 -6.58 -17.17 29.19
N ASP A 116 -6.41 -15.97 29.74
CA ASP A 116 -5.26 -15.62 30.60
C ASP A 116 -3.89 -15.87 29.95
N LEU A 117 -3.83 -15.68 28.63
CA LEU A 117 -2.62 -15.85 27.83
C LEU A 117 -1.91 -14.52 27.55
N LEU A 118 -2.56 -13.39 27.82
CA LEU A 118 -1.97 -12.07 27.60
C LEU A 118 -0.86 -11.82 28.62
N LYS A 119 0.38 -11.58 28.12
CA LYS A 119 1.58 -11.38 28.96
C LYS A 119 2.28 -10.03 28.66
N CYS A 120 1.61 -9.14 27.96
CA CYS A 120 2.13 -7.83 27.58
C CYS A 120 1.05 -6.76 27.71
N ASN A 121 1.46 -5.52 27.84
CA ASN A 121 0.58 -4.37 27.64
C ASN A 121 0.20 -4.30 26.17
N VAL A 122 -1.03 -3.93 25.87
CA VAL A 122 -1.50 -3.74 24.50
C VAL A 122 -2.07 -2.35 24.35
N LYS A 123 -1.61 -1.64 23.34
CA LYS A 123 -2.17 -0.35 22.91
C LYS A 123 -2.70 -0.51 21.49
N PHE A 124 -3.72 0.22 21.17
CA PHE A 124 -4.33 0.28 19.84
C PHE A 124 -4.32 1.71 19.33
N ILE A 125 -4.01 1.87 18.06
CA ILE A 125 -4.14 3.11 17.31
C ILE A 125 -4.80 2.78 15.97
N PHE A 126 -6.02 3.29 15.74
CA PHE A 126 -6.71 3.14 14.46
C PHE A 126 -6.95 4.52 13.86
N GLU A 127 -6.39 4.77 12.67
CA GLU A 127 -6.55 6.05 11.99
C GLU A 127 -7.64 6.02 10.92
N GLY A 128 -8.02 7.17 10.41
CA GLY A 128 -9.05 7.33 9.40
C GLY A 128 -8.60 8.08 8.16
N GLU A 129 -7.31 8.04 7.80
CA GLU A 129 -6.72 8.78 6.69
C GLU A 129 -5.61 7.99 5.96
N GLU A 130 -5.47 6.68 6.19
CA GLU A 130 -4.42 5.86 5.59
C GLU A 130 -4.50 5.92 4.06
N GLU A 131 -5.68 5.75 3.51
CA GLU A 131 -5.98 5.68 2.09
C GLU A 131 -5.78 7.02 1.33
N ILE A 132 -5.49 8.09 2.07
CA ILE A 132 -5.11 9.40 1.52
C ILE A 132 -3.70 9.84 1.96
N GLY A 133 -2.89 8.89 2.48
CA GLY A 133 -1.49 9.09 2.87
C GLY A 133 -1.29 9.65 4.27
N SER A 134 -2.23 9.42 5.19
CA SER A 134 -2.11 9.71 6.64
C SER A 134 -1.68 11.15 6.98
N PRO A 135 -2.28 12.20 6.39
CA PRO A 135 -1.78 13.58 6.53
C PRO A 135 -1.73 14.07 7.99
N SER A 136 -2.60 13.56 8.86
CA SER A 136 -2.67 13.97 10.26
C SER A 136 -1.88 13.07 11.22
N LEU A 137 -1.46 11.86 10.79
CA LEU A 137 -0.89 10.84 11.66
C LEU A 137 0.47 11.26 12.22
N GLU A 138 1.34 11.84 11.41
CA GLU A 138 2.66 12.26 11.87
C GLU A 138 2.57 13.28 13.02
N ALA A 139 1.74 14.31 12.86
CA ALA A 139 1.52 15.33 13.89
C ALA A 139 0.91 14.73 15.16
N PHE A 140 -0.05 13.81 15.00
CA PHE A 140 -0.64 13.06 16.09
C PHE A 140 0.40 12.26 16.87
N CYS A 141 1.24 11.47 16.18
CA CYS A 141 2.29 10.67 16.81
C CYS A 141 3.33 11.53 17.52
N ARG A 142 3.74 12.66 16.96
CA ARG A 142 4.66 13.60 17.60
C ARG A 142 4.09 14.18 18.90
N THR A 143 2.80 14.58 18.86
CA THR A 143 2.11 15.16 20.01
C THR A 143 1.88 14.14 21.13
N HIS A 144 1.62 12.88 20.77
CA HIS A 144 1.28 11.81 21.71
C HIS A 144 2.40 10.78 21.90
N LYS A 145 3.66 11.15 21.67
CA LYS A 145 4.82 10.25 21.69
C LYS A 145 4.90 9.38 22.95
N GLU A 146 4.69 9.96 24.12
CA GLU A 146 4.77 9.21 25.39
C GLU A 146 3.56 8.25 25.56
N LEU A 147 2.37 8.65 25.08
CA LEU A 147 1.18 7.79 25.09
C LEU A 147 1.38 6.56 24.20
N LEU A 148 1.99 6.75 23.03
CA LEU A 148 2.18 5.73 22.01
C LEU A 148 3.47 4.90 22.21
N LYS A 149 4.28 5.19 23.24
CA LYS A 149 5.52 4.44 23.51
C LYS A 149 5.21 2.95 23.64
N ALA A 150 5.95 2.14 22.88
CA ALA A 150 5.82 0.69 22.82
C ALA A 150 7.18 0.06 22.49
N ASP A 151 7.33 -1.24 22.75
CA ASP A 151 8.53 -2.02 22.43
C ASP A 151 8.41 -2.63 21.03
N VAL A 152 7.18 -2.95 20.61
CA VAL A 152 6.87 -3.54 19.30
C VAL A 152 5.66 -2.86 18.71
N ILE A 153 5.67 -2.62 17.40
CA ILE A 153 4.50 -2.20 16.65
C ILE A 153 4.04 -3.38 15.79
N LEU A 154 2.76 -3.73 15.90
CA LEU A 154 2.11 -4.75 15.10
C LEU A 154 1.21 -4.08 14.06
N VAL A 155 1.54 -4.23 12.80
CA VAL A 155 0.78 -3.77 11.64
C VAL A 155 0.29 -4.99 10.88
N SER A 156 -1.01 -5.12 10.67
CA SER A 156 -1.63 -6.28 10.00
C SER A 156 -2.29 -5.91 8.67
N ASP A 157 -2.09 -4.71 8.20
CA ASP A 157 -2.55 -4.25 6.90
C ASP A 157 -1.76 -4.96 5.77
N THR A 158 -1.96 -6.26 5.69
CA THR A 158 -1.28 -7.19 4.80
C THR A 158 -2.22 -8.35 4.45
N SER A 159 -1.86 -9.13 3.44
CA SER A 159 -2.60 -10.34 3.05
C SER A 159 -1.87 -11.61 3.46
N MET A 160 -2.63 -12.71 3.60
CA MET A 160 -2.06 -14.06 3.69
C MET A 160 -1.66 -14.58 2.31
N VAL A 161 -0.78 -15.57 2.27
CA VAL A 161 -0.42 -16.27 1.02
C VAL A 161 -1.65 -16.95 0.39
N SER A 162 -2.47 -17.61 1.21
CA SER A 162 -3.77 -18.15 0.86
C SER A 162 -4.63 -18.32 2.12
N ALA A 163 -5.90 -18.70 1.97
CA ALA A 163 -6.78 -18.98 3.10
C ALA A 163 -6.25 -20.12 4.00
N GLU A 164 -5.46 -21.05 3.44
CA GLU A 164 -4.89 -22.19 4.14
C GLU A 164 -3.45 -21.97 4.60
N THR A 165 -2.81 -20.87 4.14
CA THR A 165 -1.38 -20.59 4.41
C THR A 165 -1.23 -19.24 5.10
N PRO A 166 -1.21 -19.20 6.44
CA PRO A 166 -0.95 -17.98 7.18
C PRO A 166 0.47 -17.48 6.93
N SER A 167 0.68 -16.17 7.02
CA SER A 167 1.99 -15.56 6.85
C SER A 167 2.24 -14.44 7.85
N LEU A 168 3.51 -14.19 8.15
CA LEU A 168 3.98 -12.99 8.83
C LEU A 168 4.78 -12.17 7.83
N THR A 169 4.27 -10.99 7.50
CA THR A 169 4.97 -10.03 6.66
C THR A 169 6.03 -9.32 7.51
N THR A 170 7.31 -9.46 7.14
CA THR A 170 8.43 -8.89 7.90
C THR A 170 9.00 -7.61 7.28
N GLY A 171 8.49 -7.22 6.12
CA GLY A 171 8.89 -6.01 5.43
C GLY A 171 7.96 -5.71 4.26
N LEU A 172 7.94 -4.46 3.84
CA LEU A 172 7.17 -3.96 2.71
C LEU A 172 8.10 -3.29 1.71
N ARG A 173 7.72 -3.29 0.44
CA ARG A 173 8.42 -2.52 -0.58
C ARG A 173 8.08 -1.04 -0.41
N GLY A 174 9.10 -0.18 -0.59
CA GLY A 174 8.91 1.26 -0.63
C GLY A 174 8.12 1.70 -1.87
N LEU A 175 7.80 2.98 -1.93
CA LEU A 175 7.06 3.59 -3.04
C LEU A 175 7.72 4.90 -3.45
N ALA A 176 7.89 5.08 -4.77
CA ALA A 176 8.05 6.39 -5.39
C ALA A 176 6.94 6.55 -6.44
N TYR A 177 6.32 7.73 -6.50
CA TYR A 177 5.19 8.01 -7.36
C TYR A 177 5.39 9.33 -8.09
N TRP A 178 5.16 9.35 -9.41
CA TRP A 178 5.38 10.53 -10.24
C TRP A 178 4.22 10.75 -11.20
N GLU A 179 4.04 12.01 -11.58
CA GLU A 179 3.25 12.40 -12.73
C GLU A 179 4.19 13.00 -13.79
N VAL A 180 4.06 12.53 -15.01
CA VAL A 180 4.83 13.01 -16.18
C VAL A 180 3.89 13.72 -17.11
N GLU A 181 4.17 14.98 -17.40
CA GLU A 181 3.51 15.77 -18.44
C GLU A 181 4.46 15.96 -19.63
N VAL A 182 4.02 15.61 -20.82
CA VAL A 182 4.69 15.94 -22.06
C VAL A 182 3.91 17.06 -22.77
N THR A 183 4.54 18.19 -22.94
CA THR A 183 3.96 19.37 -23.63
C THR A 183 4.57 19.52 -25.02
N GLY A 184 3.71 19.58 -26.04
CA GLY A 184 4.05 19.83 -27.45
C GLY A 184 3.65 21.20 -27.92
N PRO A 185 2.75 21.31 -28.92
CA PRO A 185 2.32 22.62 -29.45
C PRO A 185 1.51 23.41 -28.42
N ASN A 186 1.36 24.71 -28.64
CA ASN A 186 0.65 25.61 -27.72
C ASN A 186 -0.88 25.42 -27.66
N ARG A 187 -1.44 24.57 -28.49
CA ARG A 187 -2.85 24.17 -28.56
C ARG A 187 -3.00 22.88 -29.33
N ASP A 188 -4.14 22.26 -29.25
CA ASP A 188 -4.48 21.11 -30.08
C ASP A 188 -4.53 21.48 -31.54
N LEU A 189 -3.97 20.62 -32.39
CA LEU A 189 -3.82 20.86 -33.82
C LEU A 189 -4.59 19.78 -34.61
N HIS A 190 -4.95 20.07 -35.85
CA HIS A 190 -5.52 19.10 -36.76
C HIS A 190 -4.43 18.15 -37.29
N SER A 191 -4.57 16.85 -37.03
CA SER A 191 -3.52 15.86 -37.38
C SER A 191 -3.33 15.74 -38.91
N GLY A 192 -4.35 15.97 -39.72
CA GLY A 192 -4.23 15.99 -41.19
C GLY A 192 -3.43 17.13 -41.77
N HIS A 193 -3.27 18.25 -41.02
CA HIS A 193 -2.47 19.41 -41.45
C HIS A 193 -1.09 19.39 -40.83
N PHE A 194 -0.94 18.95 -39.61
CA PHE A 194 0.30 19.06 -38.81
C PHE A 194 0.96 17.71 -38.52
N GLY A 195 0.25 16.58 -38.74
CA GLY A 195 0.80 15.23 -38.54
C GLY A 195 2.02 14.98 -39.45
N GLY A 196 3.06 14.39 -38.86
CA GLY A 196 4.35 14.19 -39.53
C GLY A 196 5.30 15.41 -39.51
N ALA A 197 4.78 16.63 -39.23
CA ALA A 197 5.59 17.82 -39.11
C ALA A 197 5.75 18.32 -37.65
N VAL A 198 4.75 18.05 -36.80
CA VAL A 198 4.76 18.40 -35.37
C VAL A 198 4.67 17.15 -34.54
N ALA A 199 5.46 17.06 -33.48
CA ALA A 199 5.44 15.91 -32.56
C ALA A 199 4.08 15.78 -31.88
N ASN A 200 3.60 14.55 -31.77
CA ASN A 200 2.44 14.21 -30.96
C ASN A 200 2.92 13.85 -29.53
N PRO A 201 2.53 14.61 -28.50
CA PRO A 201 2.93 14.33 -27.12
C PRO A 201 2.58 12.92 -26.64
N ILE A 202 1.45 12.34 -27.08
CA ILE A 202 1.09 10.95 -26.72
C ILE A 202 2.13 9.99 -27.28
N ASN A 203 2.50 10.10 -28.55
CA ASN A 203 3.49 9.23 -29.16
C ASN A 203 4.87 9.32 -28.47
N VAL A 204 5.26 10.55 -28.09
CA VAL A 204 6.49 10.76 -27.33
C VAL A 204 6.40 10.12 -25.95
N LEU A 205 5.33 10.39 -25.21
CA LEU A 205 5.12 9.84 -23.87
C LEU A 205 5.11 8.30 -23.89
N CYS A 206 4.35 7.69 -24.80
CA CYS A 206 4.31 6.24 -24.95
C CYS A 206 5.69 5.63 -25.17
N LYS A 207 6.51 6.29 -26.03
CA LYS A 207 7.88 5.83 -26.28
C LYS A 207 8.75 5.99 -25.04
N LEU A 208 8.73 7.13 -24.37
CA LEU A 208 9.50 7.37 -23.15
C LEU A 208 9.17 6.33 -22.08
N MET A 209 7.89 6.03 -21.87
CA MET A 209 7.45 5.04 -20.89
C MET A 209 7.85 3.61 -21.29
N ALA A 210 7.71 3.23 -22.55
CA ALA A 210 8.08 1.90 -23.04
C ALA A 210 9.59 1.64 -22.93
N ASP A 211 10.42 2.65 -23.11
CA ASP A 211 11.88 2.53 -23.06
C ASP A 211 12.42 2.35 -21.61
N ILE A 212 11.61 2.57 -20.58
CA ILE A 212 12.02 2.42 -19.17
C ILE A 212 12.15 0.96 -18.74
N THR A 213 11.39 0.06 -19.34
CA THR A 213 11.46 -1.37 -19.03
C THR A 213 12.00 -2.14 -20.23
N ALA A 214 13.09 -2.87 -20.03
CA ALA A 214 13.67 -3.74 -21.05
C ALA A 214 12.81 -5.00 -21.28
N ALA A 215 13.07 -5.71 -22.38
CA ALA A 215 12.34 -6.93 -22.75
C ALA A 215 12.48 -8.09 -21.72
N ASP A 216 13.49 -8.05 -20.87
CA ASP A 216 13.70 -8.98 -19.76
C ASP A 216 13.06 -8.53 -18.45
N GLY A 217 12.27 -7.46 -18.48
CA GLY A 217 11.58 -6.89 -17.33
C GLY A 217 12.43 -5.99 -16.43
N ARG A 218 13.70 -5.74 -16.79
CA ARG A 218 14.61 -4.91 -16.00
C ARG A 218 14.38 -3.42 -16.27
N ILE A 219 14.43 -2.59 -15.24
CA ILE A 219 14.32 -1.12 -15.34
C ILE A 219 15.64 -0.59 -15.92
N THR A 220 15.55 0.28 -16.92
CA THR A 220 16.69 0.75 -17.73
C THR A 220 17.32 2.05 -17.24
N ILE A 221 16.77 2.68 -16.19
CA ILE A 221 17.27 3.92 -15.64
C ILE A 221 18.68 3.71 -15.09
N PRO A 222 19.72 4.40 -15.58
CA PRO A 222 21.07 4.26 -15.08
C PRO A 222 21.18 4.57 -13.59
N GLY A 223 21.88 3.72 -12.84
CA GLY A 223 22.02 3.84 -11.38
C GLY A 223 20.83 3.36 -10.55
N PHE A 224 19.74 2.93 -11.20
CA PHE A 224 18.53 2.50 -10.51
C PHE A 224 18.77 1.31 -9.56
N TYR A 225 19.65 0.40 -9.96
CA TYR A 225 19.96 -0.81 -9.20
C TYR A 225 21.21 -0.71 -8.31
N ASP A 226 21.84 0.46 -8.20
CA ASP A 226 23.12 0.59 -7.49
C ASP A 226 23.03 0.21 -6.01
N ASP A 227 21.87 0.45 -5.40
CA ASP A 227 21.62 0.14 -3.98
C ASP A 227 20.74 -1.12 -3.80
N VAL A 228 20.39 -1.82 -4.88
CA VAL A 228 19.58 -3.04 -4.81
C VAL A 228 20.46 -4.23 -4.46
N GLU A 229 20.20 -4.85 -3.34
CA GLU A 229 20.88 -6.10 -2.98
C GLU A 229 20.38 -7.27 -3.83
N GLU A 230 21.30 -8.12 -4.23
CA GLU A 230 20.95 -9.39 -4.88
C GLU A 230 20.37 -10.35 -3.85
N VAL A 231 19.28 -11.03 -4.23
CA VAL A 231 18.64 -12.02 -3.36
C VAL A 231 19.63 -13.16 -3.10
N SER A 232 20.00 -13.36 -1.84
CA SER A 232 20.97 -14.38 -1.45
C SER A 232 20.42 -15.79 -1.72
N PRO A 233 21.31 -16.79 -1.92
CA PRO A 233 20.87 -18.17 -2.08
C PRO A 233 19.98 -18.69 -0.92
N ALA A 234 20.26 -18.25 0.31
CA ALA A 234 19.47 -18.62 1.48
C ALA A 234 18.06 -18.00 1.45
N GLU A 235 17.94 -16.75 1.04
CA GLU A 235 16.63 -16.09 0.86
C GLU A 235 15.83 -16.73 -0.27
N ARG A 236 16.47 -17.05 -1.40
CA ARG A 236 15.83 -17.79 -2.50
C ARG A 236 15.28 -19.13 -2.04
N GLU A 237 16.04 -19.86 -1.22
CA GLU A 237 15.60 -21.14 -0.66
C GLU A 237 14.41 -20.96 0.27
N MET A 238 14.42 -19.93 1.15
CA MET A 238 13.27 -19.62 2.02
C MET A 238 12.03 -19.23 1.22
N ILE A 239 12.17 -18.37 0.21
CA ILE A 239 11.05 -17.95 -0.65
C ILE A 239 10.50 -19.15 -1.43
N ALA A 240 11.36 -20.05 -1.90
CA ALA A 240 10.95 -21.25 -2.62
C ALA A 240 10.17 -22.26 -1.76
N GLN A 241 10.26 -22.19 -0.43
CA GLN A 241 9.47 -23.01 0.49
C GLN A 241 8.05 -22.50 0.68
N ILE A 242 7.75 -21.24 0.29
CA ILE A 242 6.41 -20.68 0.37
C ILE A 242 5.50 -21.44 -0.60
N PRO A 243 4.38 -22.01 -0.14
CA PRO A 243 3.45 -22.70 -1.03
C PRO A 243 2.89 -21.72 -2.08
N PHE A 244 3.27 -21.90 -3.34
CA PHE A 244 2.82 -21.08 -4.46
C PHE A 244 2.48 -21.95 -5.66
N ASP A 245 1.22 -21.86 -6.09
CA ASP A 245 0.71 -22.55 -7.27
C ASP A 245 0.50 -21.51 -8.39
N GLU A 246 1.45 -21.45 -9.32
CA GLU A 246 1.41 -20.49 -10.43
C GLU A 246 0.16 -20.64 -11.30
N ALA A 247 -0.30 -21.88 -11.52
CA ALA A 247 -1.48 -22.12 -12.33
C ALA A 247 -2.76 -21.57 -11.67
N LYS A 248 -2.90 -21.78 -10.35
CA LYS A 248 -4.00 -21.18 -9.59
C LYS A 248 -3.89 -19.65 -9.53
N TYR A 249 -2.69 -19.12 -9.37
CA TYR A 249 -2.45 -17.69 -9.35
C TYR A 249 -2.86 -17.05 -10.68
N LYS A 250 -2.41 -17.59 -11.82
CA LYS A 250 -2.80 -17.12 -13.16
C LYS A 250 -4.31 -17.22 -13.38
N ALA A 251 -4.91 -18.33 -13.00
CA ALA A 251 -6.35 -18.52 -13.12
C ALA A 251 -7.17 -17.53 -12.27
N ALA A 252 -6.69 -17.21 -11.06
CA ALA A 252 -7.38 -16.28 -10.16
C ALA A 252 -7.41 -14.84 -10.68
N ILE A 253 -6.35 -14.43 -11.41
CA ILE A 253 -6.25 -13.08 -11.99
C ILE A 253 -6.58 -13.04 -13.50
N GLY A 254 -6.89 -14.19 -14.11
CA GLY A 254 -7.38 -14.28 -15.50
C GLY A 254 -6.30 -14.00 -16.55
N VAL A 255 -5.05 -14.43 -16.33
CA VAL A 255 -3.96 -14.27 -17.29
C VAL A 255 -3.37 -15.62 -17.70
N ASP A 256 -2.90 -15.74 -18.95
CA ASP A 256 -2.26 -16.94 -19.47
C ASP A 256 -0.77 -16.99 -19.14
N GLU A 257 -0.10 -15.83 -19.13
CA GLU A 257 1.33 -15.69 -18.90
C GLU A 257 1.64 -14.62 -17.85
N LEU A 258 2.71 -14.82 -17.08
CA LEU A 258 3.22 -13.85 -16.12
C LEU A 258 4.38 -13.05 -16.72
N PHE A 259 4.50 -11.79 -16.32
CA PHE A 259 5.56 -10.89 -16.71
C PHE A 259 6.44 -10.53 -15.50
N GLY A 260 7.64 -10.01 -15.75
CA GLY A 260 8.53 -9.45 -14.76
C GLY A 260 10.00 -9.75 -15.02
N GLU A 261 10.89 -9.29 -14.14
CA GLU A 261 12.33 -9.39 -14.28
C GLU A 261 12.77 -10.86 -14.45
N LYS A 262 13.49 -11.13 -15.53
CA LYS A 262 13.96 -12.48 -15.87
C LYS A 262 14.95 -13.01 -14.83
N GLY A 263 14.83 -14.27 -14.48
CA GLY A 263 15.70 -14.92 -13.50
C GLY A 263 15.18 -14.90 -12.06
N TYR A 264 14.01 -14.31 -11.84
CA TYR A 264 13.33 -14.26 -10.55
C TYR A 264 11.96 -14.92 -10.63
N SER A 265 11.57 -15.62 -9.57
CA SER A 265 10.22 -16.18 -9.41
C SER A 265 9.17 -15.08 -9.19
N THR A 266 7.89 -15.40 -9.31
CA THR A 266 6.79 -14.46 -9.05
C THR A 266 6.84 -13.92 -7.63
N LEU A 267 7.13 -14.76 -6.65
CA LEU A 267 7.26 -14.35 -5.25
C LEU A 267 8.45 -13.40 -5.04
N GLU A 268 9.59 -13.68 -5.65
CA GLU A 268 10.76 -12.77 -5.59
C GLU A 268 10.46 -11.43 -6.26
N ARG A 269 9.79 -11.42 -7.42
CA ARG A 269 9.38 -10.17 -8.11
C ARG A 269 8.45 -9.32 -7.25
N ASN A 270 7.56 -9.94 -6.48
CA ASN A 270 6.60 -9.25 -5.64
C ASN A 270 7.15 -8.84 -4.25
N SER A 271 8.32 -9.36 -3.84
CA SER A 271 8.93 -9.07 -2.53
C SER A 271 10.30 -8.40 -2.61
N CYS A 272 11.24 -8.99 -3.36
CA CYS A 272 12.65 -8.62 -3.32
C CYS A 272 13.11 -7.82 -4.54
N ARG A 273 12.25 -7.64 -5.55
CA ARG A 273 12.61 -6.88 -6.77
C ARG A 273 11.76 -5.62 -6.90
N PRO A 274 12.37 -4.52 -7.38
CA PRO A 274 11.62 -3.31 -7.67
C PRO A 274 10.73 -3.50 -8.90
N SER A 275 9.66 -2.70 -9.00
CA SER A 275 8.82 -2.67 -10.19
C SER A 275 8.59 -1.23 -10.66
N PHE A 276 8.21 -1.10 -11.93
CA PHE A 276 7.86 0.17 -12.56
C PHE A 276 6.55 -0.03 -13.31
N ASP A 277 5.49 0.63 -12.87
CA ASP A 277 4.15 0.44 -13.38
C ASP A 277 3.51 1.79 -13.76
N ILE A 278 2.93 1.84 -14.96
CA ILE A 278 2.16 2.99 -15.43
C ILE A 278 0.73 2.81 -14.92
N CYS A 279 0.35 3.56 -13.88
CA CYS A 279 -0.97 3.49 -13.25
C CYS A 279 -2.05 4.24 -14.02
N GLY A 280 -1.66 5.15 -14.90
CA GLY A 280 -2.57 5.89 -15.76
C GLY A 280 -1.81 6.60 -16.87
N ILE A 281 -2.41 6.65 -18.06
CA ILE A 281 -1.89 7.39 -19.21
C ILE A 281 -3.07 8.00 -19.97
N TRP A 282 -2.99 9.28 -20.28
CA TRP A 282 -4.09 9.96 -20.98
C TRP A 282 -3.60 11.17 -21.80
N GLY A 283 -4.46 11.60 -22.70
CA GLY A 283 -4.28 12.74 -23.59
C GLY A 283 -5.12 12.59 -24.85
N GLY A 284 -5.28 13.67 -25.62
CA GLY A 284 -6.04 13.65 -26.86
C GLY A 284 -7.54 13.53 -26.65
N TYR A 285 -8.21 12.94 -27.63
CA TYR A 285 -9.67 12.79 -27.64
C TYR A 285 -10.07 11.39 -27.16
N THR A 286 -10.91 11.33 -26.15
CA THR A 286 -11.36 10.11 -25.48
C THR A 286 -12.88 9.90 -25.52
N GLU A 287 -13.63 10.88 -26.10
CA GLU A 287 -15.09 10.80 -26.21
C GLU A 287 -15.54 9.93 -27.38
N GLU A 288 -16.85 9.66 -27.47
CA GLU A 288 -17.42 8.85 -28.54
C GLU A 288 -17.17 9.46 -29.92
N GLY A 289 -16.91 8.62 -30.92
CA GLY A 289 -16.62 9.00 -32.29
C GLY A 289 -15.13 9.18 -32.56
N SER A 290 -14.78 9.84 -33.67
CA SER A 290 -13.41 10.10 -34.09
C SER A 290 -13.10 11.59 -34.18
N LYS A 291 -11.92 11.99 -33.72
CA LYS A 291 -11.41 13.36 -33.88
C LYS A 291 -9.95 13.32 -34.35
N THR A 292 -9.68 13.96 -35.49
CA THR A 292 -8.34 14.04 -36.06
C THR A 292 -7.50 15.09 -35.33
N VAL A 293 -7.11 14.79 -34.09
CA VAL A 293 -6.40 15.71 -33.22
C VAL A 293 -4.95 15.28 -32.97
N LEU A 294 -4.06 16.25 -32.93
CA LEU A 294 -2.72 16.17 -32.38
C LEU A 294 -2.77 17.00 -31.09
N PRO A 295 -2.80 16.37 -29.91
CA PRO A 295 -3.00 17.11 -28.66
C PRO A 295 -1.80 17.98 -28.31
N SER A 296 -2.04 18.99 -27.50
CA SER A 296 -1.00 19.87 -26.97
C SER A 296 -0.22 19.24 -25.81
N LYS A 297 -0.85 18.31 -25.09
CA LYS A 297 -0.28 17.65 -23.90
C LYS A 297 -0.65 16.17 -23.82
N ALA A 298 0.17 15.42 -23.11
CA ALA A 298 -0.10 14.05 -22.68
C ALA A 298 0.46 13.82 -21.27
N TYR A 299 -0.16 12.91 -20.53
CA TYR A 299 0.12 12.68 -19.11
C TYR A 299 0.28 11.20 -18.80
N ALA A 300 1.14 10.87 -17.84
CA ALA A 300 1.22 9.55 -17.23
C ALA A 300 1.40 9.66 -15.72
N LYS A 301 0.74 8.77 -14.98
CA LYS A 301 1.00 8.52 -13.57
C LYS A 301 1.78 7.22 -13.45
N VAL A 302 2.85 7.26 -12.68
CA VAL A 302 3.82 6.16 -12.58
C VAL A 302 4.03 5.79 -11.12
N SER A 303 3.93 4.51 -10.83
CA SER A 303 4.25 3.91 -9.54
C SER A 303 5.52 3.07 -9.67
N CYS A 304 6.46 3.28 -8.76
CA CYS A 304 7.67 2.49 -8.68
C CYS A 304 7.79 1.87 -7.28
N ARG A 305 7.70 0.54 -7.19
CA ARG A 305 7.95 -0.15 -5.92
C ARG A 305 9.44 -0.31 -5.72
N LEU A 306 9.91 0.09 -4.54
CA LEU A 306 11.31 0.10 -4.17
C LEU A 306 11.61 -1.04 -3.18
N VAL A 307 12.84 -1.53 -3.19
CA VAL A 307 13.29 -2.59 -2.28
C VAL A 307 14.25 -2.00 -1.22
N PRO A 308 14.62 -2.77 -0.18
CA PRO A 308 15.55 -2.29 0.85
C PRO A 308 16.79 -1.61 0.27
N HIS A 309 17.26 -0.58 0.96
CA HIS A 309 18.39 0.30 0.62
C HIS A 309 18.18 1.26 -0.56
N GLN A 310 17.08 1.16 -1.34
CA GLN A 310 16.75 2.20 -2.30
C GLN A 310 16.13 3.41 -1.60
N ASP A 311 16.76 4.56 -1.78
CA ASP A 311 16.26 5.85 -1.30
C ASP A 311 15.32 6.48 -2.35
N HIS A 312 14.08 6.78 -1.95
CA HIS A 312 13.06 7.28 -2.86
C HIS A 312 13.39 8.66 -3.47
N GLU A 313 14.12 9.51 -2.75
CA GLU A 313 14.57 10.80 -3.29
C GLU A 313 15.68 10.61 -4.34
N LYS A 314 16.64 9.69 -4.06
CA LYS A 314 17.68 9.32 -5.02
C LYS A 314 17.05 8.76 -6.29
N ILE A 315 16.11 7.83 -6.17
CA ILE A 315 15.42 7.22 -7.31
C ILE A 315 14.61 8.27 -8.08
N SER A 316 13.93 9.19 -7.41
CA SER A 316 13.21 10.29 -8.06
C SER A 316 14.14 11.20 -8.87
N LYS A 317 15.31 11.52 -8.35
CA LYS A 317 16.33 12.29 -9.09
C LYS A 317 16.87 11.54 -10.31
N LEU A 318 17.07 10.23 -10.20
CA LEU A 318 17.51 9.39 -11.32
C LEU A 318 16.43 9.31 -12.41
N PHE A 319 15.16 9.16 -12.02
CA PHE A 319 14.03 9.16 -12.93
C PHE A 319 13.91 10.51 -13.68
N GLU A 320 13.91 11.62 -12.95
CA GLU A 320 13.85 12.97 -13.54
C GLU A 320 15.01 13.22 -14.52
N ALA A 321 16.23 12.89 -14.11
CA ALA A 321 17.42 13.03 -14.94
C ALA A 321 17.36 12.15 -16.19
N TYR A 322 16.84 10.93 -16.06
CA TYR A 322 16.66 10.01 -17.19
C TYR A 322 15.64 10.57 -18.18
N ILE A 323 14.42 10.91 -17.73
CA ILE A 323 13.36 11.45 -18.59
C ILE A 323 13.82 12.74 -19.28
N THR A 324 14.42 13.66 -18.55
CA THR A 324 14.94 14.93 -19.12
C THR A 324 15.99 14.68 -20.20
N ARG A 325 16.86 13.69 -20.02
CA ARG A 325 17.92 13.35 -20.96
C ARG A 325 17.39 12.70 -22.24
N VAL A 326 16.39 11.81 -22.12
CA VAL A 326 15.89 11.04 -23.28
C VAL A 326 14.71 11.72 -23.97
N ALA A 327 14.08 12.69 -23.34
CA ALA A 327 13.04 13.50 -23.96
C ALA A 327 13.62 14.25 -25.18
N PRO A 328 12.94 14.16 -26.33
CA PRO A 328 13.42 14.85 -27.52
C PRO A 328 13.23 16.36 -27.39
N ALA A 329 14.14 17.15 -27.93
CA ALA A 329 14.18 18.62 -27.79
C ALA A 329 12.95 19.37 -28.35
N TYR A 330 12.09 18.70 -29.10
CA TYR A 330 10.86 19.26 -29.68
C TYR A 330 9.62 19.14 -28.79
N VAL A 331 9.75 18.63 -27.54
CA VAL A 331 8.74 18.65 -26.48
C VAL A 331 9.32 19.17 -25.16
N LYS A 332 8.45 19.49 -24.24
CA LYS A 332 8.80 19.84 -22.85
C LYS A 332 8.15 18.87 -21.91
#